data_530327c4a4c2dc7affed055705e36a24
#
_entry.id   530327c4a4c2dc7affed055705e36a24
#
_cell.length_a   1.000
_cell.length_b   1.000
_cell.length_c   1.000
_cell.angle_alpha   90.00
_cell.angle_beta   90.00
_cell.angle_gamma   90.00
#
_symmetry.space_group_name_H-M   'P 1'
#
loop_
_entity.id
_entity.type
_entity.pdbx_description
1 polymer ?
#
loop_
_entity_poly.entity_id
_entity_poly.type
_entity_poly.pdbx_seq_one_letter_code
_entity_poly.pdbx_strand_id
1 'polypeptide(L)'
;MTQRLKSAICQIALLCGTLPLFLAADDRPRLSDVTIKSIVEYRLHETGMQRDNKVQVMVDDHVVTLSGSVRSMYEKRRAEQIARSAPDVSGVENKLKVEGGRESQQDIANDVTRSIRSHAFFDVFDWVEGDVKQGIVTLRGAVREPWRKKEYERLAEAAPGVVEVKNEIEVLPTSSFDDQIRVAAAR
;
A
#
# COMPACT_ATOMS: atom_id res chain seq x y z
N MET A 1 -32.84 -39.32 65.40
CA MET A 1 -33.73 -40.40 64.95
C MET A 1 -33.95 -40.21 63.43
N THR A 2 -33.39 -41.15 62.70
CA THR A 2 -33.83 -41.71 61.44
C THR A 2 -33.91 -40.71 60.23
N GLN A 3 -32.88 -40.85 59.37
CA GLN A 3 -33.01 -41.63 58.13
C GLN A 3 -33.90 -40.97 57.05
N ARG A 4 -33.37 -40.57 55.95
CA ARG A 4 -33.29 -41.48 54.80
C ARG A 4 -32.43 -40.90 53.64
N LEU A 5 -31.47 -41.68 53.32
CA LEU A 5 -30.83 -41.73 51.96
C LEU A 5 -31.93 -41.94 50.91
N LYS A 6 -31.94 -41.20 49.85
CA LYS A 6 -32.40 -41.66 48.54
C LYS A 6 -31.49 -41.18 47.44
N SER A 7 -30.77 -42.15 46.91
CA SER A 7 -30.15 -42.18 45.65
C SER A 7 -31.07 -41.77 44.49
N ALA A 8 -30.65 -40.96 43.62
CA ALA A 8 -31.22 -40.88 42.28
C ALA A 8 -30.11 -40.49 41.31
N ILE A 9 -29.57 -41.50 40.69
CA ILE A 9 -29.51 -41.72 39.25
C ILE A 9 -28.94 -40.57 38.44
N CYS A 10 -27.74 -40.83 38.05
CA CYS A 10 -27.02 -40.29 36.93
C CYS A 10 -27.92 -40.16 35.69
N GLN A 11 -28.22 -38.95 35.25
CA GLN A 11 -28.61 -38.71 33.87
C GLN A 11 -27.52 -37.84 33.23
N ILE A 12 -26.69 -38.48 32.46
CA ILE A 12 -25.77 -37.87 31.51
C ILE A 12 -26.65 -37.27 30.41
N ALA A 13 -26.96 -36.00 30.55
CA ALA A 13 -27.46 -35.21 29.44
C ALA A 13 -26.26 -34.69 28.67
N LEU A 14 -26.03 -35.29 27.52
CA LEU A 14 -25.09 -34.82 26.47
C LEU A 14 -25.66 -33.53 25.90
N LEU A 15 -25.42 -32.40 26.56
CA LEU A 15 -25.68 -31.07 26.03
C LEU A 15 -24.46 -30.66 25.21
N CYS A 16 -24.61 -30.78 23.91
CA CYS A 16 -23.78 -30.12 22.93
C CYS A 16 -23.86 -28.61 23.16
N GLY A 17 -23.04 -28.15 24.10
CA GLY A 17 -22.91 -26.76 24.44
C GLY A 17 -22.16 -26.04 23.31
N THR A 18 -22.91 -25.40 22.45
CA THR A 18 -22.37 -24.29 21.68
C THR A 18 -21.88 -23.24 22.66
N LEU A 19 -20.57 -23.26 22.91
CA LEU A 19 -19.91 -22.19 23.64
C LEU A 19 -20.17 -20.92 22.82
N PRO A 20 -20.89 -19.91 23.37
CA PRO A 20 -20.92 -18.63 22.69
C PRO A 20 -19.48 -18.12 22.66
N LEU A 21 -18.94 -17.98 21.47
CA LEU A 21 -17.72 -17.25 21.27
C LEU A 21 -18.03 -15.81 21.72
N PHE A 22 -17.79 -15.53 22.98
CA PHE A 22 -17.74 -14.15 23.47
C PHE A 22 -16.58 -13.51 22.69
N LEU A 23 -16.91 -12.84 21.58
CA LEU A 23 -16.05 -11.76 21.10
C LEU A 23 -15.95 -10.81 22.29
N ALA A 24 -14.81 -10.87 22.98
CA ALA A 24 -14.45 -9.84 23.93
C ALA A 24 -14.43 -8.54 23.11
N ALA A 25 -15.44 -7.72 23.28
CA ALA A 25 -15.41 -6.35 22.80
C ALA A 25 -14.14 -5.76 23.41
N ASP A 26 -13.27 -5.22 22.56
CA ASP A 26 -12.05 -4.54 22.99
C ASP A 26 -12.48 -3.32 23.81
N ASP A 27 -12.46 -3.48 25.14
CA ASP A 27 -12.94 -2.48 26.12
C ASP A 27 -11.90 -1.36 26.33
N ARG A 28 -10.97 -1.21 25.38
CA ARG A 28 -10.05 -0.08 25.39
C ARG A 28 -10.81 1.20 25.04
N PRO A 29 -10.62 2.29 25.81
CA PRO A 29 -11.21 3.58 25.44
C PRO A 29 -10.68 3.98 24.07
N ARG A 30 -11.57 4.20 23.12
CA ARG A 30 -11.21 4.67 21.78
C ARG A 30 -10.61 6.08 21.87
N LEU A 31 -9.63 6.34 21.03
CA LEU A 31 -9.02 7.65 20.92
C LEU A 31 -10.03 8.68 20.38
N SER A 32 -9.94 9.92 20.87
CA SER A 32 -10.72 11.00 20.28
C SER A 32 -10.21 11.37 18.88
N ASP A 33 -11.10 11.91 18.03
CA ASP A 33 -10.74 12.37 16.68
C ASP A 33 -9.59 13.38 16.69
N VAL A 34 -9.55 14.26 17.70
CA VAL A 34 -8.45 15.22 17.88
C VAL A 34 -7.12 14.50 18.12
N THR A 35 -7.12 13.44 18.91
CA THR A 35 -5.91 12.63 19.19
C THR A 35 -5.47 11.88 17.94
N ILE A 36 -6.39 11.25 17.22
CA ILE A 36 -6.11 10.55 15.96
C ILE A 36 -5.50 11.52 14.94
N LYS A 37 -6.11 12.71 14.78
CA LYS A 37 -5.60 13.77 13.91
C LYS A 37 -4.16 14.13 14.26
N SER A 38 -3.86 14.40 15.51
CA SER A 38 -2.51 14.75 15.96
C SER A 38 -1.49 13.64 15.68
N ILE A 39 -1.87 12.38 15.87
CA ILE A 39 -1.01 11.22 15.56
C ILE A 39 -0.71 11.15 14.06
N VAL A 40 -1.73 11.30 13.21
CA VAL A 40 -1.58 11.25 11.75
C VAL A 40 -0.70 12.41 11.27
N GLU A 41 -0.97 13.65 11.73
CA GLU A 41 -0.17 14.84 11.39
C GLU A 41 1.29 14.67 11.81
N TYR A 42 1.55 14.17 13.03
CA TYR A 42 2.89 13.89 13.51
C TYR A 42 3.63 12.88 12.63
N ARG A 43 2.99 11.77 12.28
CA ARG A 43 3.59 10.73 11.41
C ARG A 43 3.87 11.24 10.00
N LEU A 44 2.98 12.05 9.45
CA LEU A 44 3.19 12.69 8.14
C LEU A 44 4.38 13.66 8.19
N HIS A 45 4.54 14.40 9.29
CA HIS A 45 5.67 15.30 9.50
C HIS A 45 7.00 14.53 9.64
N GLU A 46 7.05 13.47 10.43
CA GLU A 46 8.23 12.61 10.62
C GLU A 46 8.75 12.02 9.31
N THR A 47 7.85 11.68 8.40
CA THR A 47 8.23 11.14 7.08
C THR A 47 8.72 12.22 6.11
N GLY A 48 8.79 13.48 6.52
CA GLY A 48 9.19 14.62 5.69
C GLY A 48 8.15 15.00 4.62
N MET A 49 7.00 14.36 4.61
CA MET A 49 5.98 14.53 3.58
C MET A 49 5.37 15.95 3.57
N GLN A 50 5.38 16.64 4.71
CA GLN A 50 4.84 18.00 4.79
C GLN A 50 5.81 19.10 4.32
N ARG A 51 7.08 18.79 4.06
CA ARG A 51 8.05 19.83 3.67
C ARG A 51 7.73 20.43 2.29
N ASP A 52 7.31 19.58 1.36
CA ASP A 52 7.09 19.97 -0.04
C ASP A 52 5.62 19.79 -0.47
N ASN A 53 4.76 19.33 0.42
CA ASN A 53 3.36 19.01 0.14
C ASN A 53 2.41 19.80 1.03
N LYS A 54 1.24 20.12 0.51
CA LYS A 54 0.17 20.79 1.25
C LYS A 54 -0.88 19.76 1.68
N VAL A 55 -0.53 18.92 2.67
CA VAL A 55 -1.46 17.90 3.18
C VAL A 55 -2.21 18.45 4.39
N GLN A 56 -3.53 18.39 4.33
CA GLN A 56 -4.44 18.71 5.41
C GLN A 56 -5.12 17.43 5.89
N VAL A 57 -5.24 17.27 7.21
CA VAL A 57 -5.86 16.13 7.86
C VAL A 57 -7.11 16.57 8.61
N MET A 58 -8.23 15.95 8.30
CA MET A 58 -9.47 16.05 9.08
C MET A 58 -9.85 14.67 9.58
N VAL A 59 -10.41 14.60 10.77
CA VAL A 59 -10.92 13.34 11.35
C VAL A 59 -12.33 13.60 11.85
N ASP A 60 -13.24 12.73 11.45
CA ASP A 60 -14.64 12.77 11.87
C ASP A 60 -15.13 11.32 12.02
N ASP A 61 -15.68 11.00 13.19
CA ASP A 61 -16.12 9.65 13.56
C ASP A 61 -15.10 8.55 13.21
N HIS A 62 -13.83 8.79 13.56
CA HIS A 62 -12.69 7.90 13.31
C HIS A 62 -12.35 7.68 11.82
N VAL A 63 -12.96 8.44 10.92
CA VAL A 63 -12.62 8.47 9.48
C VAL A 63 -11.67 9.61 9.21
N VAL A 64 -10.48 9.28 8.69
CA VAL A 64 -9.47 10.28 8.32
C VAL A 64 -9.67 10.73 6.88
N THR A 65 -9.89 12.01 6.67
CA THR A 65 -9.90 12.63 5.34
C THR A 65 -8.60 13.36 5.10
N LEU A 66 -7.85 12.93 4.08
CA LEU A 66 -6.65 13.60 3.59
C LEU A 66 -7.00 14.48 2.39
N SER A 67 -6.66 15.77 2.44
CA SER A 67 -6.91 16.74 1.37
C SER A 67 -5.70 17.61 1.09
N GLY A 68 -5.73 18.30 -0.05
CA GLY A 68 -4.61 19.14 -0.50
C GLY A 68 -3.86 18.52 -1.67
N SER A 69 -2.53 18.75 -1.77
CA SER A 69 -1.74 18.31 -2.90
C SER A 69 -0.41 17.66 -2.50
N VAL A 70 0.03 16.72 -3.32
CA VAL A 70 1.32 16.01 -3.24
C VAL A 70 2.00 16.00 -4.60
N ARG A 71 3.30 15.73 -4.66
CA ARG A 71 4.08 15.80 -5.90
C ARG A 71 4.04 14.52 -6.72
N SER A 72 3.74 13.38 -6.11
CA SER A 72 3.76 12.09 -6.81
C SER A 72 2.63 11.16 -6.34
N MET A 73 2.32 10.17 -7.16
CA MET A 73 1.36 9.12 -6.79
C MET A 73 1.85 8.28 -5.62
N TYR A 74 3.17 8.07 -5.53
CA TYR A 74 3.79 7.38 -4.40
C TYR A 74 3.51 8.11 -3.06
N GLU A 75 3.68 9.44 -3.04
CA GLU A 75 3.40 10.25 -1.84
C GLU A 75 1.92 10.17 -1.44
N LYS A 76 1.01 10.20 -2.43
CA LYS A 76 -0.42 10.03 -2.19
C LYS A 76 -0.76 8.69 -1.52
N ARG A 77 -0.21 7.58 -2.05
CA ARG A 77 -0.40 6.25 -1.46
C ARG A 77 0.25 6.12 -0.09
N ARG A 78 1.44 6.69 0.08
CA ARG A 78 2.15 6.67 1.36
C ARG A 78 1.40 7.43 2.46
N ALA A 79 0.83 8.59 2.14
CA ALA A 79 -0.01 9.34 3.07
C ALA A 79 -1.23 8.52 3.54
N GLU A 80 -1.87 7.82 2.61
CA GLU A 80 -2.98 6.93 2.94
C GLU A 80 -2.56 5.77 3.86
N GLN A 81 -1.43 5.13 3.59
CA GLN A 81 -0.90 4.06 4.44
C GLN A 81 -0.59 4.56 5.85
N ILE A 82 -0.01 5.75 5.97
CA ILE A 82 0.29 6.38 7.27
C ILE A 82 -1.01 6.62 8.03
N ALA A 83 -2.04 7.18 7.39
CA ALA A 83 -3.33 7.41 8.02
C ALA A 83 -4.01 6.10 8.44
N ARG A 84 -4.00 5.07 7.57
CA ARG A 84 -4.57 3.73 7.90
C ARG A 84 -3.84 3.02 9.04
N SER A 85 -2.56 3.30 9.23
CA SER A 85 -1.75 2.70 10.30
C SER A 85 -1.94 3.37 11.66
N ALA A 86 -2.67 4.48 11.73
CA ALA A 86 -2.94 5.14 13.01
C ALA A 86 -3.97 4.33 13.82
N PRO A 87 -3.81 4.27 15.16
CA PRO A 87 -4.72 3.53 16.01
C PRO A 87 -6.14 4.11 15.94
N ASP A 88 -7.14 3.25 16.09
CA ASP A 88 -8.57 3.56 16.11
C ASP A 88 -9.12 4.23 14.82
N VAL A 89 -8.39 4.24 13.73
CA VAL A 89 -8.88 4.70 12.43
C VAL A 89 -9.78 3.62 11.82
N SER A 90 -11.04 3.97 11.57
CA SER A 90 -12.03 3.09 10.95
C SER A 90 -12.02 3.13 9.42
N GLY A 91 -11.62 4.27 8.84
CA GLY A 91 -11.57 4.49 7.40
C GLY A 91 -10.67 5.64 7.02
N VAL A 92 -10.22 5.66 5.75
CA VAL A 92 -9.44 6.77 5.19
C VAL A 92 -10.01 7.16 3.84
N GLU A 93 -10.35 8.44 3.70
CA GLU A 93 -10.71 9.09 2.44
C GLU A 93 -9.52 9.89 1.92
N ASN A 94 -8.92 9.43 0.84
CA ASN A 94 -7.77 10.09 0.25
C ASN A 94 -8.18 11.00 -0.91
N LYS A 95 -8.42 12.28 -0.61
CA LYS A 95 -8.76 13.34 -1.57
C LYS A 95 -7.54 14.15 -2.04
N LEU A 96 -6.32 13.67 -1.77
CA LEU A 96 -5.10 14.32 -2.23
C LEU A 96 -5.05 14.37 -3.76
N LYS A 97 -4.69 15.53 -4.30
CA LYS A 97 -4.42 15.72 -5.72
C LYS A 97 -2.93 15.58 -5.96
N VAL A 98 -2.54 14.89 -7.03
CA VAL A 98 -1.15 14.91 -7.46
C VAL A 98 -0.98 16.16 -8.32
N GLU A 99 -0.30 17.14 -7.74
CA GLU A 99 0.15 18.34 -8.43
C GLU A 99 1.65 18.19 -8.65
N GLY A 100 2.02 17.43 -9.70
CA GLY A 100 3.38 17.46 -10.21
C GLY A 100 3.74 18.90 -10.55
N GLY A 101 5.00 19.25 -10.36
CA GLY A 101 5.49 20.55 -10.71
C GLY A 101 5.21 20.89 -12.19
N ARG A 102 6.01 21.80 -12.79
CA ARG A 102 5.91 22.14 -14.21
C ARG A 102 6.68 21.14 -15.10
N GLU A 103 6.79 19.87 -14.63
CA GLU A 103 7.50 18.85 -15.39
C GLU A 103 6.81 18.61 -16.73
N SER A 104 7.60 18.66 -17.78
CA SER A 104 7.13 18.24 -19.09
C SER A 104 6.96 16.73 -19.14
N GLN A 105 6.16 16.23 -20.09
CA GLN A 105 6.03 14.77 -20.28
C GLN A 105 7.39 14.11 -20.52
N GLN A 106 8.31 14.84 -21.15
CA GLN A 106 9.68 14.36 -21.38
C GLN A 106 10.49 14.27 -20.09
N ASP A 107 10.33 15.23 -19.17
CA ASP A 107 11.03 15.19 -17.88
C ASP A 107 10.55 14.01 -17.04
N ILE A 108 9.23 13.79 -16.99
CA ILE A 108 8.64 12.62 -16.34
C ILE A 108 9.18 11.32 -16.94
N ALA A 109 9.21 11.21 -18.28
CA ALA A 109 9.73 10.03 -18.97
C ALA A 109 11.21 9.78 -18.66
N ASN A 110 12.01 10.85 -18.62
CA ASN A 110 13.44 10.78 -18.28
C ASN A 110 13.66 10.33 -16.83
N ASP A 111 12.86 10.85 -15.89
CA ASP A 111 12.98 10.51 -14.48
C ASP A 111 12.55 9.06 -14.22
N VAL A 112 11.45 8.61 -14.81
CA VAL A 112 11.01 7.21 -14.74
C VAL A 112 12.05 6.28 -15.33
N THR A 113 12.57 6.60 -16.55
CA THR A 113 13.60 5.80 -17.21
C THR A 113 14.86 5.71 -16.38
N ARG A 114 15.31 6.84 -15.83
CA ARG A 114 16.49 6.89 -14.96
C ARG A 114 16.30 6.04 -13.71
N SER A 115 15.15 6.17 -13.05
CA SER A 115 14.83 5.42 -11.84
C SER A 115 14.84 3.91 -12.07
N ILE A 116 14.26 3.45 -13.18
CA ILE A 116 14.21 2.01 -13.51
C ILE A 116 15.62 1.51 -13.89
N ARG A 117 16.33 2.20 -14.79
CA ARG A 117 17.65 1.75 -15.27
C ARG A 117 18.75 1.82 -14.22
N SER A 118 18.68 2.75 -13.28
CA SER A 118 19.62 2.86 -12.16
C SER A 118 19.32 1.91 -11.01
N HIS A 119 18.22 1.18 -11.08
CA HIS A 119 17.84 0.26 -10.01
C HIS A 119 18.82 -0.93 -9.97
N ALA A 120 19.23 -1.32 -8.76
CA ALA A 120 20.27 -2.34 -8.55
C ALA A 120 19.94 -3.72 -9.15
N PHE A 121 18.67 -4.00 -9.39
CA PHE A 121 18.19 -5.27 -9.94
C PHE A 121 17.83 -5.21 -11.43
N PHE A 122 18.03 -4.05 -12.10
CA PHE A 122 17.84 -3.97 -13.54
C PHE A 122 18.96 -4.72 -14.26
N ASP A 123 18.61 -5.70 -15.09
CA ASP A 123 19.57 -6.56 -15.77
C ASP A 123 19.17 -6.87 -17.23
N VAL A 124 19.96 -7.70 -17.89
CA VAL A 124 19.76 -8.09 -19.31
C VAL A 124 18.46 -8.88 -19.58
N PHE A 125 17.82 -9.35 -18.52
CA PHE A 125 16.55 -10.09 -18.62
C PHE A 125 15.34 -9.17 -18.52
N ASP A 126 15.55 -7.89 -18.20
CA ASP A 126 14.49 -6.91 -18.11
C ASP A 126 14.41 -6.11 -19.41
N TRP A 127 13.26 -6.11 -20.02
CA TRP A 127 12.92 -5.21 -21.09
C TRP A 127 11.73 -4.37 -20.65
N VAL A 128 11.97 -3.09 -20.37
CA VAL A 128 10.95 -2.15 -19.88
C VAL A 128 10.98 -0.89 -20.69
N GLU A 129 9.84 -0.54 -21.26
CA GLU A 129 9.57 0.71 -21.97
C GLU A 129 8.47 1.48 -21.27
N GLY A 130 8.56 2.81 -21.32
CA GLY A 130 7.57 3.72 -20.73
C GLY A 130 7.08 4.75 -21.74
N ASP A 131 5.76 4.96 -21.79
CA ASP A 131 5.11 6.06 -22.48
C ASP A 131 4.42 6.98 -21.48
N VAL A 132 4.50 8.29 -21.66
CA VAL A 132 3.92 9.27 -20.75
C VAL A 132 2.94 10.16 -21.50
N LYS A 133 1.69 10.18 -21.03
CA LYS A 133 0.63 11.06 -21.57
C LYS A 133 -0.15 11.70 -20.42
N GLN A 134 -0.12 13.02 -20.34
CA GLN A 134 -0.85 13.79 -19.31
C GLN A 134 -0.57 13.31 -17.86
N GLY A 135 0.69 12.95 -17.56
CA GLY A 135 1.09 12.43 -16.27
C GLY A 135 0.73 10.95 -16.02
N ILE A 136 0.07 10.28 -16.98
CA ILE A 136 -0.18 8.84 -16.95
C ILE A 136 1.02 8.14 -17.59
N VAL A 137 1.69 7.30 -16.81
CA VAL A 137 2.82 6.47 -17.26
C VAL A 137 2.31 5.08 -17.60
N THR A 138 2.54 4.64 -18.84
CA THR A 138 2.26 3.25 -19.24
C THR A 138 3.57 2.50 -19.35
N LEU A 139 3.80 1.52 -18.48
CA LEU A 139 4.97 0.64 -18.52
C LEU A 139 4.63 -0.61 -19.32
N ARG A 140 5.47 -0.95 -20.30
CA ARG A 140 5.36 -2.17 -21.10
C ARG A 140 6.66 -2.92 -21.09
N GLY A 141 6.61 -4.19 -21.47
CA GLY A 141 7.78 -5.01 -21.59
C GLY A 141 7.66 -6.34 -20.87
N ALA A 142 8.80 -6.91 -20.46
CA ALA A 142 8.84 -8.22 -19.85
C ALA A 142 9.93 -8.30 -18.78
N VAL A 143 9.63 -9.01 -17.70
CA VAL A 143 10.55 -9.29 -16.59
C VAL A 143 10.51 -10.76 -16.22
N ARG A 144 11.57 -11.29 -15.62
CA ARG A 144 11.61 -12.68 -15.13
C ARG A 144 10.85 -12.86 -13.83
N GLU A 145 10.95 -11.88 -12.94
CA GLU A 145 10.51 -12.03 -11.56
C GLU A 145 9.25 -11.19 -11.30
N PRO A 146 8.19 -11.79 -10.74
CA PRO A 146 6.92 -11.08 -10.49
C PRO A 146 7.07 -9.84 -9.59
N TRP A 147 8.04 -9.87 -8.66
CA TRP A 147 8.27 -8.74 -7.76
C TRP A 147 8.86 -7.53 -8.50
N ARG A 148 9.63 -7.72 -9.59
CA ARG A 148 10.20 -6.64 -10.40
C ARG A 148 9.10 -5.79 -11.05
N LYS A 149 8.03 -6.43 -11.53
CA LYS A 149 6.86 -5.73 -12.07
C LYS A 149 6.30 -4.71 -11.07
N LYS A 150 6.14 -5.11 -9.80
CA LYS A 150 5.65 -4.22 -8.74
C LYS A 150 6.67 -3.14 -8.38
N GLU A 151 7.94 -3.49 -8.38
CA GLU A 151 9.01 -2.55 -8.05
C GLU A 151 9.14 -1.46 -9.12
N TYR A 152 9.06 -1.81 -10.40
CA TYR A 152 9.10 -0.81 -11.48
C TYR A 152 7.86 0.09 -11.47
N GLU A 153 6.70 -0.41 -11.12
CA GLU A 153 5.51 0.39 -10.87
C GLU A 153 5.76 1.42 -9.76
N ARG A 154 6.30 0.96 -8.62
CA ARG A 154 6.62 1.82 -7.48
C ARG A 154 7.64 2.91 -7.85
N LEU A 155 8.65 2.56 -8.63
CA LEU A 155 9.66 3.52 -9.11
C LEU A 155 9.04 4.57 -10.04
N ALA A 156 8.14 4.17 -10.92
CA ALA A 156 7.43 5.11 -11.79
C ALA A 156 6.49 6.02 -10.98
N GLU A 157 5.78 5.48 -10.00
CA GLU A 157 4.90 6.27 -9.11
C GLU A 157 5.65 7.32 -8.28
N ALA A 158 6.94 7.08 -8.01
CA ALA A 158 7.77 8.00 -7.23
C ALA A 158 8.20 9.23 -8.04
N ALA A 159 8.16 9.19 -9.37
CA ALA A 159 8.55 10.32 -10.20
C ALA A 159 7.57 11.49 -10.04
N PRO A 160 8.08 12.73 -9.86
CA PRO A 160 7.24 13.92 -9.79
C PRO A 160 6.36 14.07 -11.03
N GLY A 161 5.12 14.51 -10.85
CA GLY A 161 4.17 14.70 -11.96
C GLY A 161 3.45 13.44 -12.42
N VAL A 162 3.79 12.27 -11.91
CA VAL A 162 3.06 11.03 -12.22
C VAL A 162 1.75 10.98 -11.44
N VAL A 163 0.65 10.96 -12.18
CA VAL A 163 -0.73 10.93 -11.65
C VAL A 163 -1.25 9.51 -11.58
N GLU A 164 -0.86 8.66 -12.53
CA GLU A 164 -1.29 7.27 -12.63
C GLU A 164 -0.21 6.44 -13.30
N VAL A 165 -0.06 5.18 -12.89
CA VAL A 165 0.79 4.20 -13.58
C VAL A 165 -0.05 3.02 -14.05
N LYS A 166 0.01 2.75 -15.37
CA LYS A 166 -0.55 1.55 -15.99
C LYS A 166 0.57 0.56 -16.23
N ASN A 167 0.59 -0.51 -15.45
CA ASN A 167 1.64 -1.50 -15.50
C ASN A 167 1.23 -2.71 -16.37
N GLU A 168 1.60 -2.63 -17.64
CA GLU A 168 1.37 -3.67 -18.67
C GLU A 168 2.60 -4.59 -18.83
N ILE A 169 3.56 -4.58 -17.88
CA ILE A 169 4.72 -5.47 -17.90
C ILE A 169 4.27 -6.93 -17.76
N GLU A 170 4.76 -7.79 -18.62
CA GLU A 170 4.53 -9.24 -18.54
C GLU A 170 5.59 -9.92 -17.69
N VAL A 171 5.20 -10.99 -16.99
CA VAL A 171 6.15 -11.86 -16.29
C VAL A 171 6.39 -13.09 -17.15
N LEU A 172 7.60 -13.20 -17.64
CA LEU A 172 7.98 -14.34 -18.49
C LEU A 172 8.23 -15.59 -17.64
N PRO A 173 7.81 -16.77 -18.11
CA PRO A 173 8.19 -18.02 -17.47
C PRO A 173 9.71 -18.18 -17.53
N THR A 174 10.30 -18.67 -16.45
CA THR A 174 11.75 -18.94 -16.39
C THR A 174 12.10 -20.10 -17.32
N SER A 175 12.98 -19.83 -18.30
CA SER A 175 13.55 -20.82 -19.20
C SER A 175 15.08 -20.70 -19.15
N SER A 176 15.74 -21.73 -18.65
CA SER A 176 17.20 -21.75 -18.57
C SER A 176 17.88 -21.68 -19.95
N PHE A 177 17.20 -22.15 -20.99
CA PHE A 177 17.71 -22.10 -22.36
C PHE A 177 17.63 -20.68 -22.93
N ASP A 178 16.52 -19.98 -22.74
CA ASP A 178 16.37 -18.57 -23.18
C ASP A 178 17.32 -17.66 -22.42
N ASP A 179 17.56 -17.94 -21.13
CA ASP A 179 18.52 -17.21 -20.32
C ASP A 179 19.95 -17.32 -20.86
N GLN A 180 20.38 -18.51 -21.31
CA GLN A 180 21.70 -18.70 -21.91
C GLN A 180 21.83 -17.91 -23.22
N ILE A 181 20.81 -17.89 -24.07
CA ILE A 181 20.79 -17.13 -25.30
C ILE A 181 20.92 -15.62 -25.03
N ARG A 182 20.15 -15.09 -24.08
CA ARG A 182 20.17 -13.67 -23.72
C ARG A 182 21.52 -13.23 -23.15
N VAL A 183 22.11 -14.02 -22.26
CA VAL A 183 23.45 -13.75 -21.72
C VAL A 183 24.50 -13.78 -22.80
N ALA A 184 24.41 -14.72 -23.75
CA ALA A 184 25.34 -14.81 -24.88
C ALA A 184 25.22 -13.61 -25.84
N ALA A 185 24.01 -13.10 -26.05
CA ALA A 185 23.74 -11.95 -26.92
C ALA A 185 24.14 -10.60 -26.27
N ALA A 186 24.25 -10.53 -24.96
CA ALA A 186 24.61 -9.31 -24.20
C ALA A 186 26.13 -9.14 -23.99
N ARG A 187 26.96 -10.08 -24.43
CA ARG A 187 28.43 -10.07 -24.39
C ARG A 187 29.01 -9.51 -25.70
#